data_ec5593ba5df278843e14914d6a861b9a
#
_entry.id   ec5593ba5df278843e14914d6a861b9a
#
_cell.length_a   1.000
_cell.length_b   1.000
_cell.length_c   1.000
_cell.angle_alpha   90.00
_cell.angle_beta   90.00
_cell.angle_gamma   90.00
#
_symmetry.space_group_name_H-M   'P 1'
#
loop_
_entity.id
_entity.type
_entity.pdbx_description
1 polymer ?
#
loop_
_entity_poly.entity_id
_entity_poly.type
_entity_poly.pdbx_seq_one_letter_code
_entity_poly.pdbx_strand_id
1 'polypeptide(L)'
;MVCPLAANVAPSDDRPAAGQDYRARLPQDEVIYFALPDRFDNGDPANDRGGLTGDRLRTGYDSTAKGFYHGGDLKGLTRRLDYIVALGATAIWVGPIFRNKPVQGPKGQESAGYHGYWITDFEHVDPHFGTDADFAALVTTAHARGMKVYMDIIVNHTADVIRYRECGDCAYRSRADYPYRRRGGVNGSAINPGFAGDQVQTAANFAKLTDPTYAYTPYIPKGEERAKSPAWLNDVTLYHNRGNTTFRNENSTMGDFVGLDDLMTENPRVVAGMIDIFGGWIDRFGVDGFRIDTARHVNPEFWQAFVPAMQARATARGIPNFHIFGEVAADQLDAGPLAVHTRVDRLPAVLDFAFRRAVLDTVAGTRGTDAFETLIAGDALYEGGAAAAERLPTFVSNHDNGRFAFFVRQAFPKADDAEVLKRTMLANAMLLTLRGVPTIYSGDEQGFTGDGGDQDAREDMFASHVASYNDNRLLGTDTTTATAHFGRDNPLFRQIATLARVRRAQPALTRGRTLLRAREETPGLLAVSRIDPATGREILLAFNTATTPLDRLVEVTGAGKATTLAGAGCAAQTAVPGSLRVRLPALGYAVCAIGETR
;
A
#
# COMPACT_ATOMS: atom_id res chain seq x y z
N MET A 1 -50.79 -19.06 -3.45
CA MET A 1 -49.58 -18.90 -4.29
C MET A 1 -48.39 -19.14 -3.41
N VAL A 2 -47.72 -20.26 -3.63
CA VAL A 2 -46.65 -20.75 -2.78
C VAL A 2 -45.33 -20.16 -3.28
N CYS A 3 -44.61 -19.46 -2.39
CA CYS A 3 -43.29 -18.95 -2.63
C CYS A 3 -42.26 -20.10 -2.58
N PRO A 4 -41.32 -20.25 -3.51
CA PRO A 4 -40.35 -21.33 -3.43
C PRO A 4 -39.26 -20.98 -2.41
N LEU A 5 -38.98 -21.93 -1.53
CA LEU A 5 -37.91 -21.95 -0.55
C LEU A 5 -36.54 -21.74 -1.20
N ALA A 6 -35.78 -20.79 -0.68
CA ALA A 6 -34.37 -20.63 -0.99
C ALA A 6 -33.59 -21.85 -0.48
N ALA A 7 -32.86 -22.51 -1.36
CA ALA A 7 -31.98 -23.60 -1.01
C ALA A 7 -30.83 -23.07 -0.13
N ASN A 8 -30.75 -23.59 1.08
CA ASN A 8 -29.57 -23.41 1.96
C ASN A 8 -28.36 -24.08 1.30
N VAL A 9 -27.46 -23.27 0.73
CA VAL A 9 -26.12 -23.72 0.36
C VAL A 9 -25.29 -23.74 1.66
N ALA A 10 -24.89 -24.93 2.09
CA ALA A 10 -23.98 -25.12 3.21
C ALA A 10 -22.67 -24.33 2.95
N PRO A 11 -22.04 -23.74 3.96
CA PRO A 11 -20.75 -23.08 3.79
C PRO A 11 -19.71 -24.11 3.33
N SER A 12 -19.17 -23.92 2.13
CA SER A 12 -18.04 -24.67 1.63
C SER A 12 -16.82 -24.36 2.51
N ASP A 13 -16.07 -25.38 2.85
CA ASP A 13 -14.79 -25.29 3.60
C ASP A 13 -13.79 -24.52 2.72
N ASP A 14 -13.68 -23.20 2.91
CA ASP A 14 -12.90 -22.26 2.08
C ASP A 14 -11.40 -22.30 2.38
N ARG A 15 -10.91 -23.34 3.08
CA ARG A 15 -9.48 -23.55 3.26
C ARG A 15 -8.82 -23.83 1.90
N PRO A 16 -7.62 -23.25 1.62
CA PRO A 16 -6.84 -23.65 0.45
C PRO A 16 -6.70 -25.17 0.44
N ALA A 17 -6.86 -25.80 -0.71
CA ALA A 17 -6.68 -27.23 -0.85
C ALA A 17 -5.34 -27.61 -0.21
N ALA A 18 -5.35 -28.52 0.76
CA ALA A 18 -4.16 -29.01 1.43
C ALA A 18 -3.22 -29.57 0.35
N GLY A 19 -2.09 -28.86 0.08
CA GLY A 19 -1.07 -29.31 -0.88
C GLY A 19 -0.46 -28.24 -1.79
N GLN A 20 -1.04 -27.04 -1.96
CA GLN A 20 -0.33 -25.99 -2.69
C GLN A 20 0.55 -25.19 -1.71
N ASP A 21 1.87 -25.26 -1.95
CA ASP A 21 2.83 -24.41 -1.25
C ASP A 21 2.48 -22.93 -1.53
N TYR A 22 2.00 -22.21 -0.51
CA TYR A 22 1.62 -20.80 -0.63
C TYR A 22 2.80 -19.94 -1.12
N ARG A 23 4.05 -20.34 -0.85
CA ARG A 23 5.25 -19.66 -1.31
C ARG A 23 5.48 -19.77 -2.81
N ALA A 24 4.94 -20.84 -3.44
CA ALA A 24 4.99 -21.02 -4.89
C ALA A 24 4.05 -20.08 -5.66
N ARG A 25 3.05 -19.47 -4.99
CA ARG A 25 2.19 -18.49 -5.66
C ARG A 25 3.00 -17.28 -6.10
N LEU A 26 2.72 -16.79 -7.30
CA LEU A 26 3.32 -15.56 -7.84
C LEU A 26 2.67 -14.32 -7.22
N PRO A 27 3.34 -13.15 -7.22
CA PRO A 27 2.76 -11.91 -6.68
C PRO A 27 1.37 -11.58 -7.24
N GLN A 28 1.15 -11.75 -8.53
CA GLN A 28 -0.14 -11.47 -9.19
C GLN A 28 -1.28 -12.41 -8.80
N ASP A 29 -0.98 -13.54 -8.15
CA ASP A 29 -2.00 -14.46 -7.64
C ASP A 29 -2.56 -14.02 -6.28
N GLU A 30 -1.90 -13.05 -5.63
CA GLU A 30 -2.29 -12.61 -4.30
C GLU A 30 -3.44 -11.59 -4.34
N VAL A 31 -4.17 -11.55 -3.24
CA VAL A 31 -5.06 -10.46 -2.84
C VAL A 31 -4.51 -9.96 -1.50
N ILE A 32 -4.05 -8.73 -1.47
CA ILE A 32 -3.39 -8.14 -0.31
C ILE A 32 -4.45 -7.47 0.58
N TYR A 33 -4.37 -7.70 1.90
CA TYR A 33 -5.09 -6.94 2.90
C TYR A 33 -4.09 -6.07 3.66
N PHE A 34 -4.25 -4.76 3.61
CA PHE A 34 -3.39 -3.81 4.30
C PHE A 34 -4.01 -3.38 5.63
N ALA A 35 -3.27 -3.50 6.72
CA ALA A 35 -3.69 -3.09 8.05
C ALA A 35 -2.60 -2.31 8.79
N LEU A 36 -2.99 -1.21 9.43
CA LEU A 36 -2.19 -0.57 10.47
C LEU A 36 -2.47 -1.29 11.80
N PRO A 37 -1.47 -1.88 12.47
CA PRO A 37 -1.67 -2.65 13.70
C PRO A 37 -2.46 -1.89 14.76
N ASP A 38 -2.08 -0.63 15.03
CA ASP A 38 -2.73 0.23 16.03
C ASP A 38 -4.23 0.43 15.81
N ARG A 39 -4.70 0.37 14.57
CA ARG A 39 -6.09 0.67 14.17
C ARG A 39 -6.93 -0.58 13.90
N PHE A 40 -6.35 -1.77 14.07
CA PHE A 40 -7.02 -2.98 13.61
C PHE A 40 -7.77 -3.71 14.75
N ASP A 41 -7.08 -4.21 15.75
CA ASP A 41 -7.72 -4.87 16.92
C ASP A 41 -6.78 -4.86 18.12
N ASN A 42 -7.29 -4.55 19.31
CA ASN A 42 -6.52 -4.59 20.56
C ASN A 42 -6.58 -6.00 21.17
N GLY A 43 -5.47 -6.71 21.12
CA GLY A 43 -5.34 -8.08 21.65
C GLY A 43 -4.75 -8.13 23.05
N ASP A 44 -4.04 -7.07 23.48
CA ASP A 44 -3.37 -6.99 24.77
C ASP A 44 -3.36 -5.56 25.34
N PRO A 45 -4.39 -5.14 26.07
CA PRO A 45 -4.43 -3.79 26.64
C PRO A 45 -3.26 -3.43 27.58
N ALA A 46 -2.44 -4.40 27.98
CA ALA A 46 -1.27 -4.12 28.81
C ALA A 46 -0.14 -3.43 28.04
N ASN A 47 -0.11 -3.54 26.71
CA ASN A 47 0.90 -2.92 25.85
C ASN A 47 0.50 -1.54 25.30
N ASP A 48 -0.74 -1.07 25.48
CA ASP A 48 -1.27 0.19 24.93
C ASP A 48 -0.34 1.40 25.11
N ARG A 49 0.42 1.42 26.17
CA ARG A 49 1.35 2.50 26.54
C ARG A 49 2.82 2.21 26.20
N GLY A 50 3.12 1.14 25.49
CA GLY A 50 4.48 0.75 25.12
C GLY A 50 5.42 0.53 26.33
N GLY A 51 4.89 0.11 27.49
CA GLY A 51 5.65 0.00 28.73
C GLY A 51 6.05 1.33 29.38
N LEU A 52 5.59 2.45 28.84
CA LEU A 52 5.87 3.80 29.35
C LEU A 52 4.83 4.24 30.39
N THR A 53 5.20 5.19 31.23
CA THR A 53 4.32 5.79 32.25
C THR A 53 4.21 7.29 32.07
N GLY A 54 3.07 7.89 32.42
CA GLY A 54 2.81 9.32 32.31
C GLY A 54 1.60 9.62 31.44
N ASP A 55 1.55 10.86 30.95
CA ASP A 55 0.49 11.33 30.06
C ASP A 55 0.72 10.91 28.60
N ARG A 56 -0.19 11.32 27.69
CA ARG A 56 -0.13 10.99 26.27
C ARG A 56 1.11 11.56 25.55
N LEU A 57 1.66 12.68 26.03
CA LEU A 57 2.86 13.29 25.40
C LEU A 57 4.13 12.50 25.71
N ARG A 58 4.09 11.61 26.71
CA ARG A 58 5.17 10.70 27.04
C ARG A 58 4.93 9.28 26.52
N THR A 59 3.70 8.79 26.67
CA THR A 59 3.36 7.41 26.30
C THR A 59 2.92 7.27 24.85
N GLY A 60 2.46 8.34 24.20
CA GLY A 60 1.84 8.29 22.89
C GLY A 60 0.40 7.75 22.88
N TYR A 61 -0.14 7.27 24.03
CA TYR A 61 -1.46 6.64 24.09
C TYR A 61 -2.56 7.63 24.43
N ASP A 62 -3.53 7.75 23.53
CA ASP A 62 -4.80 8.45 23.73
C ASP A 62 -5.82 8.01 22.65
N SER A 63 -6.65 7.02 22.98
CA SER A 63 -7.63 6.45 22.04
C SER A 63 -8.74 7.40 21.62
N THR A 64 -8.79 8.62 22.17
CA THR A 64 -9.77 9.66 21.79
C THR A 64 -9.23 10.67 20.78
N ALA A 65 -7.93 10.59 20.44
CA ALA A 65 -7.24 11.56 19.59
C ALA A 65 -6.62 10.90 18.37
N LYS A 66 -7.04 11.27 17.16
CA LYS A 66 -6.63 10.69 15.86
C LYS A 66 -5.11 10.48 15.71
N GLY A 67 -4.30 11.41 16.22
CA GLY A 67 -2.85 11.42 16.09
C GLY A 67 -2.10 10.63 17.17
N PHE A 68 -2.77 9.78 17.97
CA PHE A 68 -2.19 9.05 19.08
C PHE A 68 -2.42 7.55 18.96
N TYR A 69 -1.70 6.72 19.73
CA TYR A 69 -1.95 5.28 19.78
C TYR A 69 -3.35 4.99 20.36
N HIS A 70 -4.07 4.06 19.73
CA HIS A 70 -5.39 3.59 20.18
C HIS A 70 -5.34 2.21 20.81
N GLY A 71 -4.20 1.51 20.71
CA GLY A 71 -3.95 0.24 21.40
C GLY A 71 -4.16 -1.01 20.55
N GLY A 72 -4.38 -0.90 19.24
CA GLY A 72 -4.34 -2.05 18.35
C GLY A 72 -2.92 -2.65 18.28
N ASP A 73 -2.82 -3.99 18.16
CA ASP A 73 -1.55 -4.71 18.31
C ASP A 73 -1.44 -5.99 17.46
N LEU A 74 -0.27 -6.63 17.49
CA LEU A 74 0.03 -7.86 16.75
C LEU A 74 -0.79 -9.07 17.25
N LYS A 75 -1.16 -9.12 18.53
CA LYS A 75 -2.03 -10.18 19.08
C LYS A 75 -3.45 -10.04 18.55
N GLY A 76 -3.96 -8.81 18.52
CA GLY A 76 -5.26 -8.49 17.92
C GLY A 76 -5.29 -8.83 16.44
N LEU A 77 -4.27 -8.43 15.68
CA LEU A 77 -4.14 -8.76 14.28
C LEU A 77 -4.10 -10.28 14.05
N THR A 78 -3.32 -11.02 14.86
CA THR A 78 -3.23 -12.48 14.81
C THR A 78 -4.59 -13.14 15.09
N ARG A 79 -5.31 -12.64 16.08
CA ARG A 79 -6.66 -13.13 16.43
C ARG A 79 -7.66 -13.00 15.29
N ARG A 80 -7.48 -12.01 14.40
CA ARG A 80 -8.41 -11.71 13.31
C ARG A 80 -8.00 -12.27 11.94
N LEU A 81 -6.94 -13.07 11.85
CA LEU A 81 -6.52 -13.65 10.56
C LEU A 81 -7.61 -14.46 9.87
N ASP A 82 -8.48 -15.17 10.63
CA ASP A 82 -9.61 -15.91 10.02
C ASP A 82 -10.68 -14.99 9.41
N TYR A 83 -10.82 -13.76 9.88
CA TYR A 83 -11.66 -12.74 9.25
C TYR A 83 -11.06 -12.29 7.90
N ILE A 84 -9.75 -12.05 7.88
CA ILE A 84 -9.02 -11.63 6.67
C ILE A 84 -9.04 -12.74 5.61
N VAL A 85 -8.83 -14.00 6.01
CA VAL A 85 -8.95 -15.18 5.12
C VAL A 85 -10.36 -15.32 4.55
N ALA A 86 -11.39 -15.10 5.36
CA ALA A 86 -12.77 -15.19 4.92
C ALA A 86 -13.17 -14.10 3.91
N LEU A 87 -12.49 -12.96 3.92
CA LEU A 87 -12.60 -11.92 2.90
C LEU A 87 -12.03 -12.37 1.55
N GLY A 88 -11.19 -13.40 1.55
CA GLY A 88 -10.51 -13.94 0.37
C GLY A 88 -9.09 -13.40 0.16
N ALA A 89 -8.56 -12.63 1.12
CA ALA A 89 -7.17 -12.19 1.08
C ALA A 89 -6.21 -13.37 1.26
N THR A 90 -5.08 -13.31 0.56
CA THR A 90 -4.06 -14.36 0.52
C THR A 90 -2.70 -13.85 1.00
N ALA A 91 -2.58 -12.55 1.18
CA ALA A 91 -1.43 -11.90 1.79
C ALA A 91 -1.90 -10.78 2.72
N ILE A 92 -1.16 -10.53 3.79
CA ILE A 92 -1.34 -9.38 4.64
C ILE A 92 -0.12 -8.45 4.51
N TRP A 93 -0.37 -7.17 4.24
CA TRP A 93 0.61 -6.10 4.38
C TRP A 93 0.37 -5.46 5.75
N VAL A 94 1.35 -5.61 6.63
CA VAL A 94 1.34 -5.04 7.97
C VAL A 94 2.08 -3.71 7.93
N GLY A 95 1.44 -2.63 8.36
CA GLY A 95 2.08 -1.32 8.55
C GLY A 95 3.33 -1.44 9.42
N PRO A 96 4.25 -0.46 9.43
CA PRO A 96 5.54 -0.60 10.09
C PRO A 96 5.38 -0.93 11.58
N ILE A 97 6.15 -1.91 12.05
CA ILE A 97 6.06 -2.43 13.43
C ILE A 97 7.30 -2.15 14.27
N PHE A 98 8.29 -1.46 13.69
CA PHE A 98 9.54 -1.12 14.37
C PHE A 98 9.30 -0.15 15.53
N ARG A 99 10.21 -0.14 16.52
CA ARG A 99 10.08 0.81 17.63
C ARG A 99 10.20 2.24 17.12
N ASN A 100 9.19 3.03 17.44
CA ASN A 100 9.09 4.43 17.07
C ASN A 100 9.51 5.39 18.19
N LYS A 101 9.80 6.63 17.83
CA LYS A 101 9.74 7.73 18.78
C LYS A 101 8.28 7.87 19.23
N PRO A 102 7.97 7.73 20.53
CA PRO A 102 6.57 7.66 20.98
C PRO A 102 5.75 8.88 20.59
N VAL A 103 6.33 10.07 20.72
CA VAL A 103 5.70 11.36 20.40
C VAL A 103 6.72 12.29 19.78
N GLN A 104 6.30 13.04 18.76
CA GLN A 104 7.07 14.15 18.18
C GLN A 104 6.15 15.22 17.61
N GLY A 105 6.71 16.31 17.15
CA GLY A 105 6.02 17.47 16.60
C GLY A 105 6.22 18.73 17.44
N PRO A 106 5.92 19.91 16.87
CA PRO A 106 6.00 21.17 17.59
C PRO A 106 4.91 21.25 18.68
N LYS A 107 5.21 22.03 19.74
CA LYS A 107 4.31 22.19 20.87
C LYS A 107 2.89 22.60 20.43
N GLY A 108 1.90 21.82 20.83
CA GLY A 108 0.48 22.01 20.48
C GLY A 108 0.07 21.33 19.18
N GLN A 109 1.00 20.71 18.47
CA GLN A 109 0.77 19.91 17.25
C GLN A 109 1.44 18.55 17.36
N GLU A 110 1.69 18.09 18.59
CA GLU A 110 2.32 16.81 18.85
C GLU A 110 1.40 15.67 18.39
N SER A 111 2.02 14.62 17.85
CA SER A 111 1.36 13.36 17.58
C SER A 111 2.27 12.18 17.92
N ALA A 112 1.70 10.98 17.93
CA ALA A 112 2.40 9.76 18.28
C ALA A 112 2.84 8.95 17.06
N GLY A 113 3.80 8.05 17.25
CA GLY A 113 4.34 7.16 16.21
C GLY A 113 3.45 5.94 15.90
N TYR A 114 2.14 6.00 16.17
CA TYR A 114 1.18 4.91 16.02
C TYR A 114 1.14 4.29 14.60
N HIS A 115 1.51 5.07 13.61
CA HIS A 115 1.57 4.65 12.21
C HIS A 115 2.86 3.88 11.86
N GLY A 116 3.89 3.91 12.73
CA GLY A 116 5.12 3.15 12.59
C GLY A 116 6.25 3.79 11.78
N TYR A 117 6.07 5.01 11.24
CA TYR A 117 7.05 5.64 10.33
C TYR A 117 8.13 6.48 11.00
N TRP A 118 8.15 6.60 12.34
CA TRP A 118 9.14 7.38 13.10
C TRP A 118 10.13 6.47 13.84
N ILE A 119 10.85 5.66 13.07
CA ILE A 119 11.65 4.56 13.60
C ILE A 119 12.88 5.07 14.35
N THR A 120 13.06 4.59 15.58
CA THR A 120 14.27 4.72 16.37
C THR A 120 15.03 3.41 16.49
N ASP A 121 14.34 2.26 16.59
CA ASP A 121 14.98 0.94 16.66
C ASP A 121 14.45 0.07 15.49
N PHE A 122 15.34 -0.20 14.55
CA PHE A 122 15.05 -1.00 13.35
C PHE A 122 15.16 -2.51 13.58
N GLU A 123 15.57 -2.94 14.78
CA GLU A 123 15.87 -4.34 15.08
C GLU A 123 14.78 -5.04 15.89
N HIS A 124 13.88 -4.27 16.54
CA HIS A 124 12.85 -4.81 17.42
C HIS A 124 11.47 -4.21 17.14
N VAL A 125 10.44 -5.00 17.48
CA VAL A 125 9.04 -4.57 17.45
C VAL A 125 8.80 -3.45 18.48
N ASP A 126 7.96 -2.48 18.11
CA ASP A 126 7.50 -1.43 19.04
C ASP A 126 6.71 -2.04 20.19
N PRO A 127 7.05 -1.70 21.44
CA PRO A 127 6.32 -2.22 22.62
C PRO A 127 4.83 -1.89 22.63
N HIS A 128 4.35 -0.87 21.91
CA HIS A 128 2.91 -0.62 21.75
C HIS A 128 2.24 -1.69 20.88
N PHE A 129 2.96 -2.32 19.97
CA PHE A 129 2.43 -3.39 19.12
C PHE A 129 2.71 -4.80 19.68
N GLY A 130 3.56 -4.92 20.70
CA GLY A 130 3.94 -6.19 21.29
C GLY A 130 5.44 -6.46 21.27
N THR A 131 5.80 -7.70 20.98
CA THR A 131 7.18 -8.20 21.01
C THR A 131 7.56 -8.87 19.69
N ASP A 132 8.87 -9.13 19.50
CA ASP A 132 9.38 -9.96 18.40
C ASP A 132 8.73 -11.37 18.37
N ALA A 133 8.38 -11.91 19.55
CA ALA A 133 7.69 -13.19 19.66
C ALA A 133 6.23 -13.09 19.16
N ASP A 134 5.54 -11.98 19.40
CA ASP A 134 4.19 -11.73 18.89
C ASP A 134 4.20 -11.60 17.36
N PHE A 135 5.22 -10.95 16.79
CA PHE A 135 5.38 -10.91 15.33
C PHE A 135 5.69 -12.29 14.75
N ALA A 136 6.58 -13.07 15.37
CA ALA A 136 6.83 -14.45 14.96
C ALA A 136 5.57 -15.31 14.98
N ALA A 137 4.71 -15.11 16.00
CA ALA A 137 3.43 -15.79 16.12
C ALA A 137 2.45 -15.37 15.01
N LEU A 138 2.39 -14.08 14.65
CA LEU A 138 1.60 -13.58 13.51
C LEU A 138 2.03 -14.25 12.21
N VAL A 139 3.33 -14.22 11.90
CA VAL A 139 3.89 -14.81 10.67
C VAL A 139 3.59 -16.31 10.61
N THR A 140 3.88 -17.05 11.69
CA THR A 140 3.62 -18.49 11.76
C THR A 140 2.15 -18.81 11.56
N THR A 141 1.26 -18.02 12.20
CA THR A 141 -0.19 -18.22 12.13
C THR A 141 -0.76 -17.89 10.76
N ALA A 142 -0.23 -16.86 10.09
CA ALA A 142 -0.59 -16.49 8.71
C ALA A 142 -0.15 -17.60 7.73
N HIS A 143 1.09 -18.07 7.85
CA HIS A 143 1.63 -19.16 7.02
C HIS A 143 0.84 -20.47 7.18
N ALA A 144 0.43 -20.80 8.41
CA ALA A 144 -0.42 -21.97 8.66
C ALA A 144 -1.80 -21.88 7.95
N ARG A 145 -2.24 -20.67 7.60
CA ARG A 145 -3.44 -20.41 6.80
C ARG A 145 -3.16 -20.24 5.30
N GLY A 146 -1.92 -20.44 4.88
CA GLY A 146 -1.49 -20.23 3.50
C GLY A 146 -1.46 -18.74 3.09
N MET A 147 -1.37 -17.82 4.03
CA MET A 147 -1.23 -16.38 3.79
C MET A 147 0.24 -15.97 3.80
N LYS A 148 0.63 -15.09 2.89
CA LYS A 148 1.91 -14.39 2.91
C LYS A 148 1.86 -13.18 3.85
N VAL A 149 3.03 -12.79 4.38
CA VAL A 149 3.19 -11.60 5.23
C VAL A 149 4.17 -10.64 4.56
N TYR A 150 3.70 -9.44 4.25
CA TYR A 150 4.52 -8.35 3.72
C TYR A 150 4.72 -7.31 4.82
N MET A 151 5.99 -6.93 5.05
CA MET A 151 6.33 -5.87 5.99
C MET A 151 6.41 -4.52 5.27
N ASP A 152 5.90 -3.50 5.93
CA ASP A 152 6.20 -2.11 5.57
C ASP A 152 7.55 -1.72 6.14
N ILE A 153 8.47 -1.23 5.29
CA ILE A 153 9.83 -0.86 5.67
C ILE A 153 10.18 0.55 5.21
N ILE A 154 11.03 1.21 5.98
CA ILE A 154 11.53 2.56 5.69
C ILE A 154 13.06 2.51 5.61
N VAL A 155 13.63 3.01 4.52
CA VAL A 155 15.10 3.10 4.33
C VAL A 155 15.57 4.53 4.11
N ASN A 156 14.66 5.45 3.80
CA ASN A 156 14.93 6.84 3.48
C ASN A 156 15.36 7.65 4.72
N HIS A 157 14.69 7.44 5.84
CA HIS A 157 14.83 8.29 7.02
C HIS A 157 14.70 7.51 8.34
N THR A 158 15.02 8.18 9.42
CA THR A 158 14.75 7.75 10.80
C THR A 158 13.84 8.77 11.49
N ALA A 159 13.44 8.52 12.73
CA ALA A 159 12.74 9.51 13.56
C ALA A 159 13.54 10.82 13.64
N ASP A 160 12.82 11.93 13.84
CA ASP A 160 13.37 13.27 14.07
C ASP A 160 14.13 13.35 15.42
N VAL A 161 15.43 13.04 15.39
CA VAL A 161 16.37 13.07 16.54
C VAL A 161 17.47 14.11 16.34
N ILE A 162 17.96 14.28 15.10
CA ILE A 162 19.00 15.24 14.77
C ILE A 162 18.38 16.65 14.70
N ARG A 163 19.00 17.61 15.38
CA ARG A 163 18.58 19.02 15.38
C ARG A 163 19.65 19.88 14.75
N TYR A 164 19.25 21.03 14.24
CA TYR A 164 20.15 22.06 13.72
C TYR A 164 20.21 23.23 14.69
N ARG A 165 21.44 23.79 14.85
CA ARG A 165 21.62 24.93 15.78
C ARG A 165 21.01 26.21 15.24
N GLU A 166 20.89 26.34 13.94
CA GLU A 166 20.47 27.56 13.24
C GLU A 166 18.96 27.77 13.26
N CYS A 167 18.17 26.70 13.26
CA CYS A 167 16.70 26.78 13.14
C CYS A 167 16.02 25.48 13.63
N GLY A 168 14.74 25.58 13.99
CA GLY A 168 13.91 24.41 14.33
C GLY A 168 13.23 23.80 13.11
N ASP A 169 12.80 24.62 12.16
CA ASP A 169 12.25 24.23 10.85
C ASP A 169 13.15 24.83 9.77
N CYS A 170 14.08 24.02 9.30
CA CYS A 170 15.17 24.47 8.45
C CYS A 170 14.86 24.20 6.98
N ALA A 171 14.83 25.23 6.15
CA ALA A 171 14.68 25.10 4.71
C ALA A 171 15.86 24.34 4.07
N TYR A 172 15.60 23.63 2.98
CA TYR A 172 16.64 22.90 2.25
C TYR A 172 17.79 23.81 1.76
N ARG A 173 19.03 23.36 1.97
CA ARG A 173 20.26 24.00 1.50
C ARG A 173 20.96 23.16 0.44
N SER A 174 21.01 23.68 -0.81
CA SER A 174 21.50 22.96 -1.98
C SER A 174 22.99 22.62 -1.92
N ARG A 175 23.45 21.60 -2.64
CA ARG A 175 24.88 21.28 -2.77
C ARG A 175 25.67 22.38 -3.50
N ALA A 176 25.03 23.11 -4.39
CA ALA A 176 25.67 24.21 -5.11
C ALA A 176 26.06 25.36 -4.18
N ASP A 177 25.15 25.75 -3.29
CA ASP A 177 25.37 26.86 -2.34
C ASP A 177 26.09 26.42 -1.08
N TYR A 178 25.94 25.14 -0.68
CA TYR A 178 26.51 24.54 0.53
C TYR A 178 27.28 23.25 0.20
N PRO A 179 28.44 23.38 -0.48
CA PRO A 179 29.23 22.23 -0.89
C PRO A 179 29.87 21.51 0.30
N TYR A 180 29.98 20.19 0.26
CA TYR A 180 30.50 19.34 1.33
C TYR A 180 31.87 19.73 1.86
N ARG A 181 32.68 20.43 1.07
CA ARG A 181 34.06 20.88 1.44
C ARG A 181 34.12 22.28 2.05
N ARG A 182 32.99 22.92 2.34
CA ARG A 182 32.91 24.26 2.94
C ARG A 182 31.89 24.26 4.08
N ARG A 183 32.30 24.82 5.22
CA ARG A 183 31.43 24.95 6.40
C ARG A 183 30.40 26.07 6.17
N GLY A 184 29.12 25.77 6.33
CA GLY A 184 28.05 26.76 6.26
C GLY A 184 27.91 27.49 4.93
N GLY A 185 28.35 26.87 3.80
CA GLY A 185 28.21 27.40 2.45
C GLY A 185 29.54 27.79 1.77
N VAL A 186 29.44 28.23 0.49
CA VAL A 186 30.57 28.47 -0.44
C VAL A 186 31.67 29.38 0.12
N ASN A 187 31.33 30.33 0.98
CA ASN A 187 32.27 31.28 1.58
C ASN A 187 32.87 30.78 2.90
N GLY A 188 32.49 29.61 3.37
CA GLY A 188 32.94 29.07 4.64
C GLY A 188 34.37 28.51 4.62
N SER A 189 34.90 28.19 5.80
CA SER A 189 36.22 27.55 5.96
C SER A 189 36.20 26.14 5.31
N ALA A 190 37.42 25.70 4.88
CA ALA A 190 37.56 24.37 4.29
C ALA A 190 37.34 23.27 5.33
N ILE A 191 36.55 22.28 4.98
CA ILE A 191 36.26 21.04 5.73
C ILE A 191 36.35 19.83 4.78
N ASN A 192 36.32 18.61 5.30
CA ASN A 192 36.31 17.36 4.56
C ASN A 192 37.37 17.27 3.44
N PRO A 193 38.65 17.40 3.76
CA PRO A 193 39.72 17.39 2.76
C PRO A 193 39.75 16.04 2.03
N GLY A 194 39.76 16.13 0.68
CA GLY A 194 39.81 14.94 -0.19
C GLY A 194 38.49 14.22 -0.39
N PHE A 195 37.37 14.64 0.20
CA PHE A 195 36.05 14.13 -0.17
C PHE A 195 35.71 14.58 -1.58
N ALA A 196 35.47 13.62 -2.48
CA ALA A 196 35.27 13.89 -3.92
C ALA A 196 33.79 14.19 -4.28
N GLY A 197 32.90 14.21 -3.29
CA GLY A 197 31.46 14.37 -3.47
C GLY A 197 30.71 13.04 -3.36
N ASP A 198 29.40 13.13 -3.23
CA ASP A 198 28.45 12.03 -3.04
C ASP A 198 28.31 11.12 -4.28
N GLN A 199 28.65 11.64 -5.47
CA GLN A 199 28.65 10.85 -6.71
C GLN A 199 29.75 9.77 -6.75
N VAL A 200 30.76 9.85 -5.88
CA VAL A 200 31.82 8.84 -5.76
C VAL A 200 31.47 7.88 -4.60
N GLN A 201 30.61 6.94 -4.88
CA GLN A 201 29.97 6.05 -3.90
C GLN A 201 30.91 4.91 -3.45
N THR A 202 32.06 5.27 -2.89
CA THR A 202 33.02 4.32 -2.32
C THR A 202 33.26 4.57 -0.83
N ALA A 203 33.47 3.50 -0.05
CA ALA A 203 33.77 3.60 1.38
C ALA A 203 34.99 4.49 1.65
N ALA A 204 36.04 4.42 0.81
CA ALA A 204 37.24 5.23 0.92
C ALA A 204 36.98 6.73 0.69
N ASN A 205 36.00 7.09 -0.14
CA ASN A 205 35.58 8.49 -0.32
C ASN A 205 34.75 8.97 0.88
N PHE A 206 33.72 8.24 1.28
CA PHE A 206 32.85 8.63 2.40
C PHE A 206 33.57 8.65 3.75
N ALA A 207 34.62 7.85 3.94
CA ALA A 207 35.48 7.96 5.13
C ALA A 207 36.17 9.35 5.32
N LYS A 208 36.17 10.20 4.28
CA LYS A 208 36.67 11.57 4.32
C LYS A 208 35.61 12.61 4.67
N LEU A 209 34.34 12.21 4.74
CA LEU A 209 33.22 13.05 5.17
C LEU A 209 33.09 12.99 6.69
N THR A 210 33.95 13.73 7.38
CA THR A 210 34.10 13.68 8.86
C THR A 210 33.50 14.89 9.57
N ASP A 211 33.24 15.98 8.85
CA ASP A 211 32.62 17.20 9.37
C ASP A 211 31.24 17.41 8.65
N PRO A 212 30.11 17.22 9.35
CA PRO A 212 28.77 17.33 8.77
C PRO A 212 28.27 18.78 8.69
N THR A 213 29.08 19.79 9.02
CA THR A 213 28.65 21.19 9.15
C THR A 213 28.69 21.98 7.83
N TYR A 214 28.58 21.31 6.68
CA TYR A 214 28.59 21.94 5.36
C TYR A 214 27.32 22.75 5.05
N ALA A 215 26.15 22.25 5.41
CA ALA A 215 24.89 22.97 5.24
C ALA A 215 24.44 23.57 6.58
N TYR A 216 24.10 22.76 7.55
CA TYR A 216 23.71 23.15 8.91
C TYR A 216 24.69 22.59 9.93
N THR A 217 24.56 23.01 11.19
CA THR A 217 25.31 22.46 12.32
C THR A 217 24.43 21.44 13.05
N PRO A 218 24.48 20.16 12.64
CA PRO A 218 23.66 19.12 13.27
C PRO A 218 24.16 18.80 14.67
N TYR A 219 23.24 18.46 15.55
CA TYR A 219 23.55 17.93 16.88
C TYR A 219 22.43 17.01 17.35
N ILE A 220 22.76 16.07 18.23
CA ILE A 220 21.77 15.25 18.94
C ILE A 220 21.55 15.88 20.32
N PRO A 221 20.29 16.09 20.76
CA PRO A 221 19.98 16.60 22.08
C PRO A 221 20.56 15.71 23.19
N LYS A 222 20.94 16.33 24.32
CA LYS A 222 21.45 15.61 25.48
C LYS A 222 20.41 14.59 25.98
N GLY A 223 20.85 13.33 26.08
CA GLY A 223 20.03 12.19 26.51
C GLY A 223 19.45 11.39 25.35
N GLU A 224 19.57 11.88 24.09
CA GLU A 224 19.15 11.17 22.88
C GLU A 224 20.34 10.61 22.06
N GLU A 225 21.58 10.66 22.60
CA GLU A 225 22.80 10.29 21.87
C GLU A 225 22.84 8.80 21.44
N ARG A 226 21.96 7.99 22.01
CA ARG A 226 21.79 6.57 21.72
C ARG A 226 20.34 6.21 21.43
N ALA A 227 19.58 7.16 20.89
CA ALA A 227 18.16 6.97 20.63
C ALA A 227 17.90 5.97 19.50
N LYS A 228 18.86 5.79 18.59
CA LYS A 228 18.70 4.93 17.42
C LYS A 228 19.45 3.60 17.56
N SER A 229 18.83 2.52 17.09
CA SER A 229 19.40 1.18 16.98
C SER A 229 19.19 0.64 15.55
N PRO A 230 20.21 0.00 14.96
CA PRO A 230 21.57 -0.26 15.50
C PRO A 230 22.39 1.01 15.69
N ALA A 231 23.42 0.91 16.56
CA ALA A 231 24.19 2.04 17.08
C ALA A 231 24.80 2.97 16.00
N TRP A 232 25.10 2.45 14.79
CA TRP A 232 25.66 3.23 13.69
C TRP A 232 24.71 4.33 13.19
N LEU A 233 23.39 4.20 13.40
CA LEU A 233 22.40 5.22 13.07
C LEU A 233 22.50 6.49 13.93
N ASN A 234 23.29 6.50 15.00
CA ASN A 234 23.53 7.69 15.80
C ASN A 234 24.71 8.55 15.26
N ASP A 235 25.38 8.13 14.19
CA ASP A 235 26.44 8.90 13.53
C ASP A 235 25.84 9.94 12.59
N VAL A 236 25.88 11.20 12.98
CA VAL A 236 25.33 12.33 12.22
C VAL A 236 25.98 12.54 10.85
N THR A 237 27.18 11.97 10.60
CA THR A 237 27.87 12.04 9.31
C THR A 237 27.21 11.14 8.24
N LEU A 238 26.32 10.26 8.63
CA LEU A 238 25.57 9.37 7.74
C LEU A 238 24.23 9.96 7.28
N TYR A 239 23.97 11.23 7.59
CA TYR A 239 22.77 11.96 7.22
C TYR A 239 23.11 13.16 6.34
N HIS A 240 22.19 13.56 5.46
CA HIS A 240 22.41 14.68 4.56
C HIS A 240 22.53 16.03 5.29
N ASN A 241 21.84 16.22 6.39
CA ASN A 241 21.90 17.42 7.22
C ASN A 241 21.66 18.73 6.43
N ARG A 242 20.68 18.72 5.51
CA ARG A 242 20.45 19.83 4.58
C ARG A 242 19.14 20.58 4.81
N GLY A 243 18.37 20.18 5.83
CA GLY A 243 17.04 20.75 6.11
C GLY A 243 15.92 20.14 5.26
N ASN A 244 14.70 20.61 5.47
CA ASN A 244 13.47 19.99 5.00
C ASN A 244 13.32 19.98 3.48
N THR A 245 12.93 18.84 2.93
CA THR A 245 12.59 18.67 1.51
C THR A 245 11.34 19.48 1.12
N THR A 246 11.29 19.90 -0.15
CA THR A 246 10.08 20.36 -0.83
C THR A 246 9.58 19.35 -1.87
N PHE A 247 10.10 18.11 -1.81
CA PHE A 247 9.76 16.98 -2.69
C PHE A 247 10.06 17.19 -4.17
N ARG A 248 11.02 18.08 -4.50
CA ARG A 248 11.35 18.44 -5.88
C ARG A 248 12.86 18.40 -6.13
N ASN A 249 13.27 17.92 -7.30
CA ASN A 249 14.66 17.89 -7.74
C ASN A 249 15.62 17.30 -6.69
N GLU A 250 16.79 17.91 -6.49
CA GLU A 250 17.83 17.49 -5.56
C GLU A 250 17.30 17.27 -4.13
N ASN A 251 16.42 18.17 -3.64
CA ASN A 251 15.92 18.04 -2.26
C ASN A 251 14.97 16.87 -2.05
N SER A 252 14.46 16.26 -3.12
CA SER A 252 13.62 15.07 -3.01
C SER A 252 14.38 13.85 -2.45
N THR A 253 15.70 13.80 -2.66
CA THR A 253 16.56 12.68 -2.25
C THR A 253 17.58 13.06 -1.19
N MET A 254 17.62 14.32 -0.76
CA MET A 254 18.67 14.84 0.14
C MET A 254 18.13 15.75 1.25
N GLY A 255 16.83 15.89 1.36
CA GLY A 255 16.20 16.75 2.36
C GLY A 255 15.41 15.95 3.37
N ASP A 256 15.41 16.42 4.61
CA ASP A 256 14.67 15.83 5.71
C ASP A 256 13.19 15.71 5.36
N PHE A 257 12.60 14.52 5.55
CA PHE A 257 11.22 14.23 5.18
C PHE A 257 10.27 14.77 6.27
N VAL A 258 9.87 16.03 6.12
CA VAL A 258 9.00 16.72 7.11
C VAL A 258 9.62 16.67 8.52
N GLY A 259 10.93 16.94 8.59
CA GLY A 259 11.71 16.93 9.84
C GLY A 259 12.28 15.58 10.24
N LEU A 260 11.96 14.49 9.54
CA LEU A 260 12.57 13.18 9.77
C LEU A 260 13.99 13.15 9.22
N ASP A 261 14.93 12.58 9.98
CA ASP A 261 16.36 12.61 9.68
C ASP A 261 16.69 11.82 8.40
N ASP A 262 17.09 12.49 7.34
CA ASP A 262 17.31 11.92 6.00
C ASP A 262 18.66 11.23 5.87
N LEU A 263 18.67 9.93 5.57
CA LEU A 263 19.87 9.10 5.47
C LEU A 263 20.60 9.30 4.14
N MET A 264 21.93 9.35 4.17
CA MET A 264 22.76 9.32 2.96
C MET A 264 22.70 7.93 2.29
N THR A 265 21.66 7.65 1.55
CA THR A 265 21.44 6.33 0.92
C THR A 265 22.45 6.02 -0.20
N GLU A 266 23.21 6.99 -0.68
CA GLU A 266 24.37 6.82 -1.56
C GLU A 266 25.65 6.41 -0.83
N ASN A 267 25.67 6.47 0.52
CA ASN A 267 26.81 6.07 1.32
C ASN A 267 26.86 4.53 1.46
N PRO A 268 27.95 3.85 1.05
CA PRO A 268 28.05 2.40 1.15
C PRO A 268 27.86 1.83 2.57
N ARG A 269 28.17 2.64 3.62
CA ARG A 269 27.91 2.23 5.01
C ARG A 269 26.41 2.15 5.32
N VAL A 270 25.64 3.10 4.81
CA VAL A 270 24.16 3.12 4.96
C VAL A 270 23.56 1.96 4.16
N VAL A 271 23.97 1.78 2.90
CA VAL A 271 23.51 0.66 2.04
C VAL A 271 23.73 -0.67 2.74
N ALA A 272 24.94 -0.95 3.20
CA ALA A 272 25.28 -2.20 3.90
C ALA A 272 24.47 -2.35 5.21
N GLY A 273 24.32 -1.28 5.96
CA GLY A 273 23.55 -1.28 7.22
C GLY A 273 22.09 -1.60 7.02
N MET A 274 21.45 -1.02 6.00
CA MET A 274 20.03 -1.31 5.68
C MET A 274 19.85 -2.75 5.14
N ILE A 275 20.80 -3.23 4.33
CA ILE A 275 20.81 -4.63 3.88
C ILE A 275 20.89 -5.59 5.07
N ASP A 276 21.71 -5.30 6.07
CA ASP A 276 21.85 -6.14 7.27
C ASP A 276 20.58 -6.10 8.13
N ILE A 277 20.01 -4.92 8.35
CA ILE A 277 18.75 -4.74 9.10
C ILE A 277 17.63 -5.57 8.47
N PHE A 278 17.26 -5.27 7.24
CA PHE A 278 16.08 -5.88 6.62
C PHE A 278 16.31 -7.33 6.18
N GLY A 279 17.56 -7.67 5.82
CA GLY A 279 17.95 -9.06 5.67
C GLY A 279 17.80 -9.86 6.96
N GLY A 280 18.12 -9.26 8.12
CA GLY A 280 17.90 -9.85 9.44
C GLY A 280 16.43 -10.17 9.73
N TRP A 281 15.49 -9.33 9.29
CA TRP A 281 14.04 -9.60 9.41
C TRP A 281 13.59 -10.77 8.54
N ILE A 282 14.10 -10.89 7.31
CA ILE A 282 13.86 -12.08 6.46
C ILE A 282 14.40 -13.33 7.17
N ASP A 283 15.63 -13.27 7.69
CA ASP A 283 16.29 -14.43 8.31
C ASP A 283 15.60 -14.88 9.60
N ARG A 284 15.15 -13.94 10.44
CA ARG A 284 14.51 -14.24 11.73
C ARG A 284 13.06 -14.74 11.57
N PHE A 285 12.28 -14.09 10.71
CA PHE A 285 10.83 -14.29 10.69
C PHE A 285 10.31 -14.95 9.41
N GLY A 286 11.08 -14.95 8.32
CA GLY A 286 10.68 -15.57 7.07
C GLY A 286 9.49 -14.86 6.41
N VAL A 287 9.45 -13.52 6.49
CA VAL A 287 8.46 -12.69 5.79
C VAL A 287 8.55 -12.87 4.28
N ASP A 288 7.46 -12.65 3.56
CA ASP A 288 7.33 -13.01 2.15
C ASP A 288 7.46 -11.82 1.19
N GLY A 289 7.69 -10.63 1.71
CA GLY A 289 7.86 -9.43 0.89
C GLY A 289 7.99 -8.15 1.69
N PHE A 290 8.31 -7.06 0.97
CA PHE A 290 8.38 -5.70 1.52
C PHE A 290 7.54 -4.73 0.70
N ARG A 291 6.75 -3.92 1.38
CA ARG A 291 6.36 -2.59 0.89
C ARG A 291 7.42 -1.60 1.37
N ILE A 292 7.89 -0.75 0.49
CA ILE A 292 8.93 0.22 0.81
C ILE A 292 8.31 1.61 0.80
N ASP A 293 8.33 2.24 1.97
CA ASP A 293 7.89 3.61 2.16
C ASP A 293 8.79 4.60 1.40
N THR A 294 8.19 5.65 0.84
CA THR A 294 8.92 6.77 0.24
C THR A 294 10.02 6.39 -0.75
N ALA A 295 9.85 5.28 -1.49
CA ALA A 295 10.88 4.70 -2.36
C ALA A 295 11.44 5.69 -3.42
N ARG A 296 10.63 6.67 -3.85
CA ARG A 296 11.04 7.71 -4.80
C ARG A 296 12.06 8.72 -4.24
N HIS A 297 12.25 8.73 -2.92
CA HIS A 297 13.14 9.67 -2.22
C HIS A 297 14.54 9.09 -1.96
N VAL A 298 14.80 7.88 -2.45
CA VAL A 298 16.06 7.15 -2.32
C VAL A 298 16.74 7.05 -3.68
N ASN A 299 18.07 7.20 -3.72
CA ASN A 299 18.83 7.17 -4.96
C ASN A 299 18.82 5.78 -5.63
N PRO A 300 18.91 5.72 -6.98
CA PRO A 300 18.80 4.47 -7.75
C PRO A 300 19.82 3.40 -7.35
N GLU A 301 21.05 3.79 -7.07
CA GLU A 301 22.15 2.87 -6.73
C GLU A 301 21.88 2.08 -5.45
N PHE A 302 21.17 2.69 -4.49
CA PHE A 302 20.73 2.00 -3.30
C PHE A 302 19.84 0.82 -3.66
N TRP A 303 18.82 1.02 -4.48
CA TRP A 303 17.89 -0.03 -4.89
C TRP A 303 18.56 -1.11 -5.71
N GLN A 304 19.49 -0.75 -6.59
CA GLN A 304 20.26 -1.68 -7.40
C GLN A 304 21.16 -2.60 -6.56
N ALA A 305 21.53 -2.19 -5.34
CA ALA A 305 22.25 -3.02 -4.37
C ALA A 305 21.30 -3.76 -3.41
N PHE A 306 20.29 -3.06 -2.88
CA PHE A 306 19.40 -3.58 -1.84
C PHE A 306 18.48 -4.70 -2.36
N VAL A 307 17.81 -4.48 -3.50
CA VAL A 307 16.81 -5.42 -4.03
C VAL A 307 17.41 -6.81 -4.29
N PRO A 308 18.55 -6.96 -5.02
CA PRO A 308 19.16 -8.27 -5.22
C PRO A 308 19.61 -8.94 -3.92
N ALA A 309 20.08 -8.16 -2.93
CA ALA A 309 20.49 -8.69 -1.63
C ALA A 309 19.29 -9.29 -0.87
N MET A 310 18.14 -8.59 -0.84
CA MET A 310 16.90 -9.10 -0.22
C MET A 310 16.38 -10.35 -0.93
N GLN A 311 16.35 -10.34 -2.25
CA GLN A 311 15.92 -11.50 -3.05
C GLN A 311 16.82 -12.71 -2.84
N ALA A 312 18.13 -12.52 -2.73
CA ALA A 312 19.08 -13.61 -2.45
C ALA A 312 18.84 -14.22 -1.06
N ARG A 313 18.65 -13.38 -0.02
CA ARG A 313 18.32 -13.87 1.34
C ARG A 313 16.99 -14.61 1.37
N ALA A 314 15.95 -14.06 0.75
CA ALA A 314 14.65 -14.70 0.66
C ALA A 314 14.72 -16.06 -0.06
N THR A 315 15.46 -16.14 -1.17
CA THR A 315 15.69 -17.39 -1.90
C THR A 315 16.39 -18.42 -1.02
N ALA A 316 17.43 -18.01 -0.27
CA ALA A 316 18.14 -18.89 0.67
C ALA A 316 17.24 -19.43 1.79
N ARG A 317 16.16 -18.70 2.14
CA ARG A 317 15.13 -19.10 3.10
C ARG A 317 13.98 -19.91 2.47
N GLY A 318 14.07 -20.26 1.18
CA GLY A 318 13.01 -20.98 0.47
C GLY A 318 11.77 -20.12 0.17
N ILE A 319 11.96 -18.83 -0.05
CA ILE A 319 10.91 -17.87 -0.42
C ILE A 319 11.18 -17.36 -1.85
N PRO A 320 10.86 -18.15 -2.89
CA PRO A 320 11.28 -17.86 -4.27
C PRO A 320 10.55 -16.65 -4.89
N ASN A 321 9.36 -16.33 -4.39
CA ASN A 321 8.51 -15.25 -4.91
C ASN A 321 8.39 -14.10 -3.90
N PHE A 322 9.52 -13.69 -3.31
CA PHE A 322 9.59 -12.56 -2.41
C PHE A 322 9.18 -11.28 -3.13
N HIS A 323 8.06 -10.67 -2.70
CA HIS A 323 7.47 -9.53 -3.40
C HIS A 323 7.99 -8.21 -2.81
N ILE A 324 8.73 -7.43 -3.60
CA ILE A 324 9.19 -6.08 -3.24
C ILE A 324 8.43 -5.07 -4.10
N PHE A 325 7.79 -4.11 -3.46
CA PHE A 325 7.12 -3.00 -4.15
C PHE A 325 7.31 -1.68 -3.41
N GLY A 326 7.68 -0.65 -4.16
CA GLY A 326 7.96 0.68 -3.64
C GLY A 326 6.74 1.60 -3.68
N GLU A 327 6.63 2.48 -2.69
CA GLU A 327 5.74 3.61 -2.80
C GLU A 327 6.41 4.73 -3.62
N VAL A 328 5.80 5.03 -4.75
CA VAL A 328 6.13 6.15 -5.63
C VAL A 328 4.88 7.00 -5.74
N ALA A 329 4.68 7.90 -4.79
CA ALA A 329 3.49 8.74 -4.77
C ALA A 329 3.41 9.60 -6.05
N ALA A 330 2.36 9.38 -6.85
CA ALA A 330 2.08 10.10 -8.09
C ALA A 330 0.56 10.21 -8.25
N ASP A 331 0.04 11.44 -8.29
CA ASP A 331 -1.41 11.67 -8.43
C ASP A 331 -1.77 12.00 -9.88
N GLN A 332 -1.37 11.12 -10.80
CA GLN A 332 -1.64 11.28 -12.24
C GLN A 332 -1.89 9.92 -12.90
N LEU A 333 -2.63 9.98 -14.01
CA LEU A 333 -2.96 8.78 -14.80
C LEU A 333 -1.76 8.25 -15.60
N ASP A 334 -0.74 9.08 -15.83
CA ASP A 334 0.46 8.70 -16.56
C ASP A 334 1.31 7.71 -15.75
N ALA A 335 1.61 6.57 -16.36
CA ALA A 335 2.49 5.56 -15.79
C ALA A 335 4.00 5.91 -15.87
N GLY A 336 4.38 6.92 -16.65
CA GLY A 336 5.78 7.31 -16.86
C GLY A 336 6.56 7.55 -15.58
N PRO A 337 6.06 8.39 -14.64
CA PRO A 337 6.72 8.63 -13.36
C PRO A 337 6.91 7.37 -12.50
N LEU A 338 5.98 6.43 -12.56
CA LEU A 338 6.06 5.13 -11.86
C LEU A 338 7.08 4.20 -12.53
N ALA A 339 7.05 4.14 -13.86
CA ALA A 339 7.88 3.25 -14.67
C ALA A 339 9.38 3.56 -14.56
N VAL A 340 9.76 4.84 -14.34
CA VAL A 340 11.16 5.24 -14.09
C VAL A 340 11.76 4.41 -12.96
N HIS A 341 11.04 4.21 -11.87
CA HIS A 341 11.53 3.47 -10.70
C HIS A 341 11.67 1.96 -10.94
N THR A 342 10.91 1.38 -11.88
CA THR A 342 11.14 0.00 -12.29
C THR A 342 12.33 -0.14 -13.25
N ARG A 343 12.56 0.86 -14.12
CA ARG A 343 13.60 0.83 -15.15
C ARG A 343 14.96 1.30 -14.65
N VAL A 344 15.00 2.40 -13.91
CA VAL A 344 16.24 3.03 -13.42
C VAL A 344 16.62 2.43 -12.06
N ASP A 345 15.72 2.46 -11.10
CA ASP A 345 15.98 1.98 -9.73
C ASP A 345 15.98 0.45 -9.64
N ARG A 346 15.40 -0.24 -10.63
CA ARG A 346 15.26 -1.71 -10.65
C ARG A 346 14.35 -2.26 -9.55
N LEU A 347 13.40 -1.45 -9.09
CA LEU A 347 12.35 -1.96 -8.21
C LEU A 347 11.50 -2.99 -8.97
N PRO A 348 11.23 -4.18 -8.41
CA PRO A 348 10.44 -5.22 -9.08
C PRO A 348 8.99 -4.82 -9.35
N ALA A 349 8.43 -3.96 -8.48
CA ALA A 349 7.10 -3.39 -8.60
C ALA A 349 7.02 -2.06 -7.84
N VAL A 350 5.97 -1.29 -8.13
CA VAL A 350 5.59 -0.07 -7.40
C VAL A 350 4.08 -0.09 -7.14
N LEU A 351 3.60 0.64 -6.13
CA LEU A 351 2.16 0.86 -5.93
C LEU A 351 1.57 1.57 -7.16
N ASP A 352 0.48 1.04 -7.69
CA ASP A 352 -0.11 1.53 -8.94
C ASP A 352 -1.04 2.74 -8.71
N PHE A 353 -0.44 3.90 -8.51
CA PHE A 353 -1.15 5.17 -8.41
C PHE A 353 -1.90 5.54 -9.70
N ALA A 354 -1.41 5.10 -10.87
CA ALA A 354 -2.10 5.34 -12.13
C ALA A 354 -3.43 4.58 -12.21
N PHE A 355 -3.46 3.33 -11.72
CA PHE A 355 -4.71 2.56 -11.57
C PHE A 355 -5.68 3.27 -10.60
N ARG A 356 -5.19 3.67 -9.42
CA ARG A 356 -6.00 4.43 -8.46
C ARG A 356 -6.61 5.67 -9.12
N ARG A 357 -5.80 6.44 -9.85
CA ARG A 357 -6.25 7.65 -10.53
C ARG A 357 -7.31 7.35 -11.59
N ALA A 358 -7.13 6.30 -12.41
CA ALA A 358 -8.13 5.90 -13.40
C ALA A 358 -9.50 5.59 -12.77
N VAL A 359 -9.49 4.84 -11.66
CA VAL A 359 -10.74 4.48 -10.95
C VAL A 359 -11.37 5.71 -10.28
N LEU A 360 -10.57 6.57 -9.64
CA LEU A 360 -11.09 7.82 -9.06
C LEU A 360 -11.73 8.72 -10.11
N ASP A 361 -11.05 8.97 -11.23
CA ASP A 361 -11.54 9.86 -12.28
C ASP A 361 -12.84 9.38 -12.90
N THR A 362 -13.00 8.06 -13.03
CA THR A 362 -14.14 7.47 -13.77
C THR A 362 -15.31 7.07 -12.87
N VAL A 363 -15.06 6.66 -11.64
CA VAL A 363 -16.10 6.13 -10.73
C VAL A 363 -16.42 7.12 -9.61
N ALA A 364 -15.41 7.74 -9.00
CA ALA A 364 -15.58 8.84 -8.05
C ALA A 364 -15.55 10.22 -8.73
N GLY A 365 -15.47 10.28 -10.05
CA GLY A 365 -15.50 11.48 -10.89
C GLY A 365 -16.46 11.32 -12.05
N THR A 366 -16.31 12.20 -13.04
CA THR A 366 -17.18 12.27 -14.24
C THR A 366 -16.41 12.03 -15.54
N ARG A 367 -15.14 11.60 -15.46
CA ARG A 367 -14.34 11.29 -16.65
C ARG A 367 -14.88 10.06 -17.37
N GLY A 368 -14.72 10.03 -18.69
CA GLY A 368 -15.02 8.87 -19.51
C GLY A 368 -14.12 7.68 -19.20
N THR A 369 -14.56 6.51 -19.64
CA THR A 369 -13.82 5.26 -19.44
C THR A 369 -12.60 5.12 -20.36
N ASP A 370 -12.37 6.09 -21.28
CA ASP A 370 -11.14 6.29 -22.04
C ASP A 370 -9.89 6.46 -21.18
N ALA A 371 -10.04 6.85 -19.91
CA ALA A 371 -8.97 6.84 -18.91
C ALA A 371 -8.26 5.47 -18.82
N PHE A 372 -8.99 4.37 -18.99
CA PHE A 372 -8.43 3.02 -18.97
C PHE A 372 -7.63 2.66 -20.23
N GLU A 373 -7.88 3.32 -21.36
CA GLU A 373 -7.01 3.20 -22.54
C GLU A 373 -5.61 3.75 -22.24
N THR A 374 -5.54 4.95 -21.60
CA THR A 374 -4.28 5.54 -21.15
C THR A 374 -3.56 4.65 -20.14
N LEU A 375 -4.28 4.11 -19.15
CA LEU A 375 -3.72 3.20 -18.16
C LEU A 375 -3.12 1.94 -18.79
N ILE A 376 -3.88 1.26 -19.65
CA ILE A 376 -3.46 0.00 -20.30
C ILE A 376 -2.31 0.25 -21.29
N ALA A 377 -2.33 1.35 -22.03
CA ALA A 377 -1.21 1.73 -22.90
C ALA A 377 0.07 2.01 -22.11
N GLY A 378 -0.05 2.61 -20.91
CA GLY A 378 1.05 2.88 -19.99
C GLY A 378 1.74 1.62 -19.46
N ASP A 379 1.08 0.47 -19.46
CA ASP A 379 1.66 -0.79 -18.99
C ASP A 379 2.95 -1.20 -19.72
N ALA A 380 3.09 -0.80 -20.97
CA ALA A 380 4.31 -1.04 -21.78
C ALA A 380 5.54 -0.27 -21.28
N LEU A 381 5.37 0.75 -20.45
CA LEU A 381 6.46 1.58 -19.93
C LEU A 381 7.24 0.92 -18.79
N TYR A 382 6.64 0.01 -18.05
CA TYR A 382 7.32 -0.69 -16.95
C TYR A 382 8.43 -1.63 -17.45
N GLU A 383 9.43 -1.88 -16.62
CA GLU A 383 10.46 -2.87 -16.94
C GLU A 383 9.83 -4.28 -17.02
N GLY A 384 9.89 -4.90 -18.21
CA GLY A 384 9.17 -6.15 -18.51
C GLY A 384 7.77 -5.93 -19.12
N GLY A 385 7.36 -4.68 -19.37
CA GLY A 385 6.15 -4.32 -20.11
C GLY A 385 4.85 -4.74 -19.40
N ALA A 386 3.81 -5.01 -20.17
CA ALA A 386 2.48 -5.38 -19.65
C ALA A 386 2.50 -6.60 -18.72
N ALA A 387 3.43 -7.53 -18.88
CA ALA A 387 3.58 -8.67 -17.96
C ALA A 387 4.08 -8.24 -16.56
N ALA A 388 4.85 -7.16 -16.48
CA ALA A 388 5.27 -6.58 -15.20
C ALA A 388 4.11 -5.84 -14.52
N ALA A 389 3.23 -5.19 -15.27
CA ALA A 389 2.06 -4.51 -14.74
C ALA A 389 1.09 -5.45 -13.99
N GLU A 390 1.08 -6.75 -14.30
CA GLU A 390 0.31 -7.75 -13.54
C GLU A 390 0.79 -7.92 -12.09
N ARG A 391 2.00 -7.48 -11.75
CA ARG A 391 2.60 -7.60 -10.40
C ARG A 391 2.53 -6.32 -9.60
N LEU A 392 2.01 -5.23 -10.17
CA LEU A 392 1.85 -3.96 -9.46
C LEU A 392 0.71 -4.06 -8.44
N PRO A 393 0.91 -3.77 -7.15
CA PRO A 393 -0.18 -3.67 -6.21
C PRO A 393 -1.10 -2.50 -6.59
N THR A 394 -2.36 -2.83 -6.92
CA THR A 394 -3.42 -1.87 -7.24
C THR A 394 -4.26 -1.58 -6.01
N PHE A 395 -4.77 -0.36 -5.89
CA PHE A 395 -5.58 0.08 -4.76
C PHE A 395 -6.51 1.21 -5.15
N VAL A 396 -7.52 1.48 -4.33
CA VAL A 396 -8.44 2.61 -4.48
C VAL A 396 -8.47 3.50 -3.24
N SER A 397 -8.11 2.94 -2.09
CA SER A 397 -7.96 3.61 -0.80
C SER A 397 -6.62 3.25 -0.17
N ASN A 398 -6.06 4.13 0.64
CA ASN A 398 -4.97 3.84 1.56
C ASN A 398 -4.98 4.80 2.76
N HIS A 399 -4.05 4.60 3.69
CA HIS A 399 -3.93 5.34 4.93
C HIS A 399 -3.41 6.78 4.81
N ASP A 400 -2.90 7.17 3.64
CA ASP A 400 -2.36 8.51 3.37
C ASP A 400 -3.30 9.35 2.51
N ASN A 401 -3.82 8.76 1.44
CA ASN A 401 -4.61 9.49 0.45
C ASN A 401 -6.10 9.57 0.79
N GLY A 402 -6.60 8.69 1.65
CA GLY A 402 -8.00 8.66 2.01
C GLY A 402 -8.80 7.47 1.47
N ARG A 403 -10.06 7.41 1.84
CA ARG A 403 -10.99 6.36 1.47
C ARG A 403 -11.73 6.69 0.19
N PHE A 404 -12.01 5.69 -0.62
CA PHE A 404 -12.71 5.86 -1.90
C PHE A 404 -14.08 6.53 -1.73
N ALA A 405 -14.83 6.14 -0.72
CA ALA A 405 -16.14 6.70 -0.42
C ALA A 405 -16.10 8.21 -0.12
N PHE A 406 -15.05 8.71 0.54
CA PHE A 406 -14.84 10.14 0.76
C PHE A 406 -14.76 10.90 -0.57
N PHE A 407 -13.96 10.41 -1.52
CA PHE A 407 -13.83 11.05 -2.84
C PHE A 407 -15.13 11.04 -3.63
N VAL A 408 -15.93 9.96 -3.52
CA VAL A 408 -17.27 9.92 -4.11
C VAL A 408 -18.16 11.02 -3.53
N ARG A 409 -18.20 11.16 -2.20
CA ARG A 409 -19.02 12.22 -1.54
C ARG A 409 -18.52 13.61 -1.90
N GLN A 410 -17.21 13.81 -2.03
CA GLN A 410 -16.64 15.09 -2.44
C GLN A 410 -17.04 15.46 -3.88
N ALA A 411 -16.98 14.51 -4.82
CA ALA A 411 -17.32 14.76 -6.22
C ALA A 411 -18.85 14.83 -6.46
N PHE A 412 -19.61 14.07 -5.69
CA PHE A 412 -21.07 13.96 -5.81
C PHE A 412 -21.75 14.27 -4.46
N PRO A 413 -21.73 15.54 -4.01
CA PRO A 413 -22.26 15.91 -2.68
C PRO A 413 -23.78 15.73 -2.52
N LYS A 414 -24.50 15.43 -3.60
CA LYS A 414 -25.94 15.13 -3.61
C LYS A 414 -26.23 13.62 -3.72
N ALA A 415 -25.21 12.77 -3.88
CA ALA A 415 -25.39 11.34 -3.92
C ALA A 415 -25.87 10.82 -2.56
N ASP A 416 -26.87 9.97 -2.57
CA ASP A 416 -27.29 9.28 -1.35
C ASP A 416 -26.35 8.09 -1.05
N ASP A 417 -26.49 7.50 0.14
CA ASP A 417 -25.67 6.37 0.56
C ASP A 417 -25.78 5.16 -0.38
N ALA A 418 -26.91 4.99 -1.04
CA ALA A 418 -27.12 3.90 -1.99
C ALA A 418 -26.30 4.11 -3.28
N GLU A 419 -26.18 5.35 -3.76
CA GLU A 419 -25.31 5.66 -4.90
C GLU A 419 -23.83 5.55 -4.51
N VAL A 420 -23.42 6.11 -3.36
CA VAL A 420 -22.04 6.00 -2.86
C VAL A 420 -21.64 4.53 -2.72
N LEU A 421 -22.51 3.69 -2.15
CA LEU A 421 -22.30 2.25 -2.03
C LEU A 421 -22.11 1.59 -3.41
N LYS A 422 -22.96 1.89 -4.40
CA LYS A 422 -22.85 1.33 -5.76
C LYS A 422 -21.54 1.73 -6.43
N ARG A 423 -21.10 2.98 -6.32
CA ARG A 423 -19.82 3.45 -6.84
C ARG A 423 -18.65 2.74 -6.18
N THR A 424 -18.70 2.58 -4.85
CA THR A 424 -17.66 1.84 -4.09
C THR A 424 -17.63 0.36 -4.51
N MET A 425 -18.81 -0.27 -4.68
CA MET A 425 -18.88 -1.65 -5.20
C MET A 425 -18.34 -1.76 -6.63
N LEU A 426 -18.58 -0.77 -7.49
CA LEU A 426 -18.03 -0.74 -8.85
C LEU A 426 -16.50 -0.62 -8.84
N ALA A 427 -15.94 0.26 -7.98
CA ALA A 427 -14.51 0.40 -7.80
C ALA A 427 -13.86 -0.89 -7.28
N ASN A 428 -14.46 -1.56 -6.30
CA ASN A 428 -14.00 -2.87 -5.81
C ASN A 428 -14.05 -3.96 -6.89
N ALA A 429 -15.06 -3.90 -7.77
CA ALA A 429 -15.14 -4.84 -8.89
C ALA A 429 -13.98 -4.60 -9.89
N MET A 430 -13.66 -3.35 -10.20
CA MET A 430 -12.50 -3.01 -11.03
C MET A 430 -11.20 -3.45 -10.35
N LEU A 431 -11.02 -3.16 -9.06
CA LEU A 431 -9.85 -3.54 -8.28
C LEU A 431 -9.57 -5.04 -8.30
N LEU A 432 -10.59 -5.85 -8.11
CA LEU A 432 -10.46 -7.30 -7.96
C LEU A 432 -10.43 -8.07 -9.29
N THR A 433 -10.79 -7.45 -10.41
CA THR A 433 -10.93 -8.18 -11.69
C THR A 433 -10.03 -7.65 -12.79
N LEU A 434 -9.64 -6.37 -12.79
CA LEU A 434 -8.65 -5.84 -13.71
C LEU A 434 -7.23 -6.35 -13.36
N ARG A 435 -6.24 -5.94 -14.16
CA ARG A 435 -4.84 -6.32 -13.98
C ARG A 435 -4.24 -5.77 -12.69
N GLY A 436 -3.18 -6.40 -12.18
CA GLY A 436 -2.46 -6.02 -10.97
C GLY A 436 -2.79 -6.91 -9.76
N VAL A 437 -2.21 -6.57 -8.62
CA VAL A 437 -2.39 -7.27 -7.34
C VAL A 437 -3.33 -6.46 -6.45
N PRO A 438 -4.61 -6.80 -6.32
CA PRO A 438 -5.56 -6.00 -5.57
C PRO A 438 -5.15 -5.88 -4.10
N THR A 439 -5.13 -4.64 -3.60
CA THR A 439 -4.84 -4.31 -2.21
C THR A 439 -6.06 -3.65 -1.58
N ILE A 440 -6.60 -4.27 -0.55
CA ILE A 440 -7.76 -3.83 0.22
C ILE A 440 -7.25 -3.15 1.49
N TYR A 441 -7.59 -1.90 1.72
CA TYR A 441 -7.29 -1.21 2.96
C TYR A 441 -8.31 -1.56 4.03
N SER A 442 -7.85 -1.92 5.23
CA SER A 442 -8.71 -2.32 6.36
C SER A 442 -9.81 -1.29 6.63
N GLY A 443 -11.05 -1.76 6.73
CA GLY A 443 -12.25 -0.93 6.87
C GLY A 443 -13.02 -0.67 5.58
N ASP A 444 -12.38 -0.74 4.39
CA ASP A 444 -13.09 -0.58 3.11
C ASP A 444 -14.18 -1.64 2.93
N GLU A 445 -13.91 -2.88 3.37
CA GLU A 445 -14.86 -3.99 3.35
C GLU A 445 -16.01 -3.83 4.33
N GLN A 446 -15.86 -2.91 5.29
CA GLN A 446 -16.89 -2.55 6.28
C GLN A 446 -17.60 -1.23 5.95
N GLY A 447 -17.22 -0.61 4.83
CA GLY A 447 -17.85 0.62 4.36
C GLY A 447 -17.38 1.89 5.07
N PHE A 448 -16.16 1.90 5.58
CA PHE A 448 -15.54 3.09 6.16
C PHE A 448 -15.45 4.20 5.12
N THR A 449 -15.69 5.44 5.53
CA THR A 449 -15.79 6.57 4.60
C THR A 449 -14.66 7.59 4.76
N GLY A 450 -14.11 7.74 5.95
CA GLY A 450 -13.12 8.78 6.27
C GLY A 450 -13.65 10.21 6.12
N ASP A 451 -12.82 11.17 6.51
CA ASP A 451 -13.08 12.61 6.39
C ASP A 451 -12.03 13.31 5.52
N GLY A 452 -11.01 12.59 5.09
CA GLY A 452 -9.88 13.13 4.35
C GLY A 452 -8.82 12.07 4.11
N GLY A 453 -7.57 12.52 4.04
CA GLY A 453 -6.39 11.67 4.02
C GLY A 453 -5.67 11.65 5.37
N ASP A 454 -4.58 10.86 5.47
CA ASP A 454 -3.78 10.73 6.69
C ASP A 454 -4.63 10.34 7.91
N GLN A 455 -4.53 11.05 9.03
CA GLN A 455 -5.27 10.76 10.26
C GLN A 455 -6.79 10.63 10.06
N ASP A 456 -7.34 11.33 9.08
CA ASP A 456 -8.78 11.30 8.75
C ASP A 456 -9.23 10.04 7.99
N ALA A 457 -8.28 9.18 7.58
CA ALA A 457 -8.55 7.90 6.91
C ALA A 457 -8.08 6.69 7.73
N ARG A 458 -7.61 6.89 8.96
CA ARG A 458 -7.03 5.84 9.81
C ARG A 458 -7.97 5.46 10.95
N GLU A 459 -9.26 5.26 10.60
CA GLU A 459 -10.30 4.87 11.57
C GLU A 459 -10.05 3.45 12.12
N ASP A 460 -10.55 3.22 13.34
CA ASP A 460 -10.40 1.96 14.06
C ASP A 460 -11.38 0.89 13.57
N MET A 461 -10.89 -0.35 13.37
CA MET A 461 -11.74 -1.53 13.11
C MET A 461 -12.41 -2.07 14.39
N PHE A 462 -11.78 -1.90 15.56
CA PHE A 462 -12.43 -2.09 16.87
C PHE A 462 -13.25 -0.85 17.24
N ALA A 463 -13.96 -0.88 18.36
CA ALA A 463 -14.81 0.24 18.79
C ALA A 463 -13.97 1.51 19.01
N SER A 464 -14.17 2.53 18.18
CA SER A 464 -13.44 3.79 18.23
C SER A 464 -13.96 4.70 19.34
N HIS A 465 -13.04 5.45 19.95
CA HIS A 465 -13.34 6.53 20.90
C HIS A 465 -13.17 7.92 20.27
N VAL A 466 -12.79 8.03 19.01
CA VAL A 466 -12.61 9.29 18.30
C VAL A 466 -13.96 9.82 17.82
N ALA A 467 -14.36 10.99 18.31
CA ALA A 467 -15.69 11.56 18.03
C ALA A 467 -15.93 11.78 16.52
N SER A 468 -14.93 12.30 15.79
CA SER A 468 -15.05 12.55 14.34
C SER A 468 -15.00 11.28 13.48
N TYR A 469 -14.51 10.13 13.98
CA TYR A 469 -14.70 8.85 13.30
C TYR A 469 -16.12 8.33 13.52
N ASN A 470 -16.66 8.56 14.74
CA ASN A 470 -17.95 8.03 15.16
C ASN A 470 -19.16 8.81 14.60
N ASP A 471 -18.98 9.97 13.96
CA ASP A 471 -20.06 10.69 13.29
C ASP A 471 -20.26 10.25 11.83
N ASN A 472 -19.34 9.44 11.28
CA ASN A 472 -19.44 8.87 9.96
C ASN A 472 -20.26 7.58 9.94
N ARG A 473 -21.37 7.59 9.18
CA ARG A 473 -22.16 6.39 8.91
C ARG A 473 -21.43 5.50 7.91
N LEU A 474 -21.30 4.22 8.23
CA LEU A 474 -20.65 3.24 7.39
C LEU A 474 -21.56 2.78 6.24
N LEU A 475 -21.02 2.67 5.03
CA LEU A 475 -21.78 2.29 3.85
C LEU A 475 -22.34 0.87 3.99
N GLY A 476 -23.63 0.73 3.61
CA GLY A 476 -24.32 -0.55 3.64
C GLY A 476 -24.78 -1.01 5.02
N THR A 477 -24.67 -0.14 6.04
CA THR A 477 -25.12 -0.40 7.41
C THR A 477 -25.79 0.82 8.02
N ASP A 478 -26.36 0.65 9.23
CA ASP A 478 -26.89 1.75 10.06
C ASP A 478 -25.97 2.07 11.25
N THR A 479 -24.70 1.61 11.19
CA THR A 479 -23.71 1.74 12.28
C THR A 479 -22.64 2.78 11.95
N THR A 480 -21.83 3.11 12.96
CA THR A 480 -20.64 3.96 12.86
C THR A 480 -19.45 3.24 13.47
N THR A 481 -18.25 3.80 13.40
CA THR A 481 -17.04 3.24 14.02
C THR A 481 -17.09 3.15 15.56
N ALA A 482 -18.13 3.65 16.20
CA ALA A 482 -18.35 3.50 17.66
C ALA A 482 -18.48 2.04 18.13
N THR A 483 -18.66 1.09 17.21
CA THR A 483 -18.69 -0.35 17.48
C THR A 483 -17.63 -1.08 16.66
N ALA A 484 -17.27 -2.30 17.06
CA ALA A 484 -16.28 -3.10 16.33
C ALA A 484 -16.85 -3.70 15.03
N HIS A 485 -16.04 -3.73 13.96
CA HIS A 485 -16.46 -4.05 12.60
C HIS A 485 -15.72 -5.27 12.02
N PHE A 486 -16.01 -6.47 12.57
CA PHE A 486 -15.50 -7.75 12.09
C PHE A 486 -16.62 -8.68 11.62
N GLY A 487 -17.80 -8.11 11.32
CA GLY A 487 -18.94 -8.83 10.74
C GLY A 487 -18.70 -9.16 9.26
N ARG A 488 -19.33 -10.24 8.78
CA ARG A 488 -19.23 -10.68 7.37
C ARG A 488 -20.47 -10.33 6.56
N ASP A 489 -21.42 -9.62 7.17
CA ASP A 489 -22.72 -9.32 6.56
C ASP A 489 -22.77 -8.01 5.79
N ASN A 490 -21.73 -7.16 5.88
CA ASN A 490 -21.62 -5.95 5.07
C ASN A 490 -21.67 -6.32 3.58
N PRO A 491 -22.44 -5.61 2.74
CA PRO A 491 -22.53 -5.89 1.29
C PRO A 491 -21.18 -5.77 0.59
N LEU A 492 -20.29 -4.88 1.04
CA LEU A 492 -18.92 -4.73 0.51
C LEU A 492 -18.06 -5.95 0.85
N PHE A 493 -18.11 -6.42 2.11
CA PHE A 493 -17.42 -7.66 2.49
C PHE A 493 -17.84 -8.83 1.61
N ARG A 494 -19.15 -9.04 1.46
CA ARG A 494 -19.70 -10.14 0.64
C ARG A 494 -19.29 -10.04 -0.82
N GLN A 495 -19.31 -8.84 -1.38
CA GLN A 495 -18.89 -8.61 -2.76
C GLN A 495 -17.39 -8.91 -2.94
N ILE A 496 -16.54 -8.34 -2.08
CA ILE A 496 -15.09 -8.55 -2.13
C ILE A 496 -14.75 -10.03 -2.00
N ALA A 497 -15.34 -10.74 -1.02
CA ALA A 497 -15.12 -12.17 -0.84
C ALA A 497 -15.55 -12.98 -2.07
N THR A 498 -16.66 -12.60 -2.71
CA THR A 498 -17.14 -13.26 -3.94
C THR A 498 -16.18 -13.03 -5.09
N LEU A 499 -15.73 -11.79 -5.32
CA LEU A 499 -14.82 -11.44 -6.42
C LEU A 499 -13.42 -12.01 -6.20
N ALA A 500 -12.91 -12.04 -4.98
CA ALA A 500 -11.64 -12.68 -4.63
C ALA A 500 -11.67 -14.19 -4.93
N ARG A 501 -12.80 -14.86 -4.65
CA ARG A 501 -13.02 -16.27 -5.00
C ARG A 501 -13.05 -16.47 -6.53
N VAL A 502 -13.76 -15.61 -7.26
CA VAL A 502 -13.80 -15.64 -8.73
C VAL A 502 -12.40 -15.42 -9.29
N ARG A 503 -11.66 -14.42 -8.81
CA ARG A 503 -10.28 -14.15 -9.22
C ARG A 503 -9.38 -15.38 -9.04
N ARG A 504 -9.41 -16.00 -7.87
CA ARG A 504 -8.62 -17.20 -7.57
C ARG A 504 -8.97 -18.39 -8.47
N ALA A 505 -10.24 -18.55 -8.82
CA ALA A 505 -10.72 -19.64 -9.67
C ALA A 505 -10.45 -19.42 -11.17
N GLN A 506 -10.06 -18.22 -11.59
CA GLN A 506 -9.89 -17.84 -12.99
C GLN A 506 -8.47 -17.31 -13.26
N PRO A 507 -7.52 -18.14 -13.71
CA PRO A 507 -6.14 -17.71 -14.03
C PRO A 507 -6.07 -16.53 -15.00
N ALA A 508 -7.05 -16.39 -15.89
CA ALA A 508 -7.17 -15.23 -16.77
C ALA A 508 -7.21 -13.90 -16.00
N LEU A 509 -7.79 -13.85 -14.78
CA LEU A 509 -7.88 -12.62 -13.97
C LEU A 509 -6.55 -12.28 -13.27
N THR A 510 -5.69 -13.27 -13.03
CA THR A 510 -4.40 -13.06 -12.33
C THR A 510 -3.22 -12.95 -13.29
N ARG A 511 -3.27 -13.62 -14.45
CA ARG A 511 -2.13 -13.78 -15.38
C ARG A 511 -2.53 -13.56 -16.85
N GLY A 512 -3.79 -13.18 -17.10
CA GLY A 512 -4.32 -13.04 -18.45
C GLY A 512 -3.81 -11.80 -19.16
N ARG A 513 -3.65 -11.90 -20.47
CA ARG A 513 -3.41 -10.74 -21.31
C ARG A 513 -4.63 -9.82 -21.29
N THR A 514 -4.41 -8.53 -21.07
CA THR A 514 -5.45 -7.49 -21.10
C THR A 514 -5.72 -7.03 -22.52
N LEU A 515 -6.99 -7.02 -22.95
CA LEU A 515 -7.43 -6.40 -24.19
C LEU A 515 -8.58 -5.43 -23.89
N LEU A 516 -8.39 -4.17 -24.23
CA LEU A 516 -9.46 -3.18 -24.21
C LEU A 516 -10.45 -3.48 -25.35
N ARG A 517 -11.72 -3.68 -25.03
CA ARG A 517 -12.79 -4.01 -25.98
C ARG A 517 -13.68 -2.83 -26.31
N ALA A 518 -14.01 -2.05 -25.29
CA ALA A 518 -14.81 -0.84 -25.47
C ALA A 518 -14.50 0.17 -24.39
N ARG A 519 -14.57 1.44 -24.76
CA ARG A 519 -14.47 2.60 -23.88
C ARG A 519 -15.35 3.73 -24.40
N GLU A 520 -15.71 4.67 -23.55
CA GLU A 520 -16.50 5.86 -23.91
C GLU A 520 -15.79 7.12 -23.39
N GLU A 521 -15.94 8.25 -24.08
CA GLU A 521 -15.33 9.55 -23.70
C GLU A 521 -16.13 10.26 -22.58
N THR A 522 -17.27 9.72 -22.23
CA THR A 522 -18.13 10.14 -21.11
C THR A 522 -18.36 8.95 -20.19
N PRO A 523 -18.93 9.15 -18.97
CA PRO A 523 -19.33 8.04 -18.13
C PRO A 523 -20.23 7.05 -18.88
N GLY A 524 -19.85 5.77 -18.88
CA GLY A 524 -20.54 4.74 -19.66
C GLY A 524 -19.83 3.39 -19.58
N LEU A 525 -19.76 2.68 -20.72
CA LEU A 525 -19.17 1.36 -20.79
C LEU A 525 -17.64 1.39 -20.76
N LEU A 526 -17.05 0.59 -19.86
CA LEU A 526 -15.72 0.02 -20.00
C LEU A 526 -15.88 -1.49 -20.23
N ALA A 527 -15.27 -2.02 -21.28
CA ALA A 527 -15.19 -3.47 -21.49
C ALA A 527 -13.75 -3.91 -21.73
N VAL A 528 -13.31 -4.91 -20.99
CA VAL A 528 -11.94 -5.44 -21.01
C VAL A 528 -12.00 -6.97 -21.04
N SER A 529 -11.29 -7.60 -21.96
CA SER A 529 -11.07 -9.05 -21.94
C SER A 529 -9.77 -9.39 -21.23
N ARG A 530 -9.83 -10.39 -20.35
CA ARG A 530 -8.68 -11.07 -19.76
C ARG A 530 -8.55 -12.44 -20.40
N ILE A 531 -7.46 -12.68 -21.12
CA ILE A 531 -7.25 -13.92 -21.88
C ILE A 531 -6.12 -14.70 -21.23
N ASP A 532 -6.43 -15.90 -20.72
CA ASP A 532 -5.45 -16.82 -20.16
C ASP A 532 -4.46 -17.27 -21.25
N PRO A 533 -3.15 -16.98 -21.12
CA PRO A 533 -2.17 -17.32 -22.14
C PRO A 533 -1.95 -18.84 -22.30
N ALA A 534 -2.26 -19.63 -21.27
CA ALA A 534 -2.07 -21.08 -21.30
C ALA A 534 -3.21 -21.81 -21.99
N THR A 535 -4.45 -21.33 -21.83
CA THR A 535 -5.65 -22.05 -22.31
C THR A 535 -6.41 -21.29 -23.40
N GLY A 536 -6.13 -20.00 -23.62
CA GLY A 536 -6.91 -19.14 -24.50
C GLY A 536 -8.28 -18.74 -23.92
N ARG A 537 -8.62 -19.17 -22.70
CA ARG A 537 -9.90 -18.87 -22.06
C ARG A 537 -10.05 -17.38 -21.84
N GLU A 538 -11.18 -16.83 -22.26
CA GLU A 538 -11.48 -15.41 -22.16
C GLU A 538 -12.48 -15.14 -21.03
N ILE A 539 -12.15 -14.15 -20.20
CA ILE A 539 -13.07 -13.53 -19.24
C ILE A 539 -13.33 -12.10 -19.72
N LEU A 540 -14.58 -11.81 -20.09
CA LEU A 540 -15.01 -10.45 -20.39
C LEU A 540 -15.43 -9.76 -19.10
N LEU A 541 -14.84 -8.60 -18.83
CA LEU A 541 -15.18 -7.66 -17.77
C LEU A 541 -15.93 -6.49 -18.39
N ALA A 542 -17.10 -6.16 -17.88
CA ALA A 542 -17.88 -5.02 -18.34
C ALA A 542 -18.33 -4.19 -17.14
N PHE A 543 -18.10 -2.88 -17.20
CA PHE A 543 -18.41 -1.93 -16.14
C PHE A 543 -19.22 -0.77 -16.72
N ASN A 544 -20.26 -0.35 -16.02
CA ASN A 544 -21.05 0.82 -16.36
C ASN A 544 -20.79 1.93 -15.33
N THR A 545 -20.07 2.98 -15.70
CA THR A 545 -19.79 4.13 -14.82
C THR A 545 -20.89 5.19 -14.86
N ALA A 546 -21.90 5.05 -15.77
CA ALA A 546 -23.03 5.96 -15.86
C ALA A 546 -24.12 5.63 -14.81
N THR A 547 -24.91 6.64 -14.46
CA THR A 547 -26.08 6.54 -13.58
C THR A 547 -27.35 6.07 -14.31
N THR A 548 -27.23 5.66 -15.58
CA THR A 548 -28.30 5.07 -16.38
C THR A 548 -27.94 3.65 -16.80
N PRO A 549 -28.92 2.73 -16.97
CA PRO A 549 -28.67 1.40 -17.52
C PRO A 549 -28.11 1.46 -18.95
N LEU A 550 -27.29 0.48 -19.31
CA LEU A 550 -26.81 0.31 -20.68
C LEU A 550 -27.07 -1.07 -21.25
N ASP A 551 -27.19 -1.13 -22.59
CA ASP A 551 -27.35 -2.36 -23.39
C ASP A 551 -26.41 -2.20 -24.61
N ARG A 552 -25.33 -2.99 -24.68
CA ARG A 552 -24.28 -2.88 -25.71
C ARG A 552 -23.87 -4.26 -26.23
N LEU A 553 -23.43 -4.29 -27.49
CA LEU A 553 -22.65 -5.40 -28.04
C LEU A 553 -21.18 -5.14 -27.84
N VAL A 554 -20.47 -6.13 -27.34
CA VAL A 554 -19.03 -6.08 -27.06
C VAL A 554 -18.34 -7.19 -27.83
N GLU A 555 -17.25 -6.87 -28.51
CA GLU A 555 -16.41 -7.87 -29.17
C GLU A 555 -15.80 -8.84 -28.15
N VAL A 556 -15.81 -10.12 -28.49
CA VAL A 556 -15.13 -11.20 -27.77
C VAL A 556 -14.40 -12.10 -28.75
N THR A 557 -13.32 -12.75 -28.31
CA THR A 557 -12.54 -13.64 -29.18
C THR A 557 -13.24 -14.97 -29.42
N GLY A 558 -13.93 -15.48 -28.38
CA GLY A 558 -14.66 -16.74 -28.45
C GLY A 558 -16.08 -16.59 -29.02
N ALA A 559 -16.59 -17.64 -29.63
CA ALA A 559 -18.00 -17.78 -29.95
C ALA A 559 -18.63 -18.89 -29.10
N GLY A 560 -19.82 -18.68 -28.55
CA GLY A 560 -20.49 -19.70 -27.76
C GLY A 560 -21.18 -19.16 -26.51
N LYS A 561 -21.44 -20.08 -25.58
CA LYS A 561 -22.19 -19.77 -24.36
C LYS A 561 -21.35 -18.95 -23.39
N ALA A 562 -21.82 -17.77 -23.00
CA ALA A 562 -21.27 -17.00 -21.92
C ALA A 562 -21.86 -17.40 -20.56
N THR A 563 -21.04 -17.44 -19.51
CA THR A 563 -21.48 -17.73 -18.15
C THR A 563 -21.16 -16.56 -17.26
N THR A 564 -22.13 -16.05 -16.50
CA THR A 564 -21.91 -15.01 -15.49
C THR A 564 -21.21 -15.62 -14.29
N LEU A 565 -20.05 -15.05 -13.94
CA LEU A 565 -19.26 -15.42 -12.75
C LEU A 565 -19.59 -14.50 -11.57
N ALA A 566 -19.84 -13.21 -11.85
CA ALA A 566 -20.22 -12.23 -10.85
C ALA A 566 -20.93 -11.03 -11.51
N GLY A 567 -21.65 -10.23 -10.70
CA GLY A 567 -22.39 -9.06 -11.17
C GLY A 567 -23.66 -9.43 -11.95
N ALA A 568 -24.08 -8.54 -12.84
CA ALA A 568 -25.28 -8.69 -13.64
C ALA A 568 -24.97 -9.12 -15.10
N GLY A 569 -25.86 -9.77 -15.75
CA GLY A 569 -26.23 -9.64 -17.14
C GLY A 569 -25.30 -10.08 -18.27
N CYS A 570 -24.54 -11.17 -18.14
CA CYS A 570 -24.00 -11.81 -19.35
C CYS A 570 -25.15 -12.51 -20.13
N ALA A 571 -25.26 -12.24 -21.43
CA ALA A 571 -26.19 -13.01 -22.26
C ALA A 571 -25.76 -14.49 -22.31
N ALA A 572 -26.71 -15.41 -22.30
CA ALA A 572 -26.40 -16.84 -22.36
C ALA A 572 -25.80 -17.27 -23.71
N GLN A 573 -25.94 -16.45 -24.74
CA GLN A 573 -25.43 -16.67 -26.09
C GLN A 573 -24.87 -15.38 -26.67
N THR A 574 -23.89 -15.47 -27.57
CA THR A 574 -23.42 -14.34 -28.37
C THR A 574 -24.49 -13.94 -29.38
N ALA A 575 -24.68 -12.62 -29.57
CA ALA A 575 -25.69 -12.11 -30.52
C ALA A 575 -25.30 -12.40 -31.98
N VAL A 576 -24.02 -12.34 -32.28
CA VAL A 576 -23.36 -12.74 -33.53
C VAL A 576 -22.01 -13.38 -33.18
N PRO A 577 -21.39 -14.19 -34.06
CA PRO A 577 -20.06 -14.74 -33.80
C PRO A 577 -19.07 -13.63 -33.46
N GLY A 578 -18.29 -13.82 -32.39
CA GLY A 578 -17.32 -12.82 -31.92
C GLY A 578 -17.92 -11.63 -31.18
N SER A 579 -19.16 -11.66 -30.74
CA SER A 579 -19.76 -10.61 -29.91
C SER A 579 -20.64 -11.16 -28.78
N LEU A 580 -20.67 -10.41 -27.67
CA LEU A 580 -21.52 -10.65 -26.51
C LEU A 580 -22.38 -9.42 -26.24
N ARG A 581 -23.70 -9.64 -26.01
CA ARG A 581 -24.57 -8.57 -25.54
C ARG A 581 -24.48 -8.45 -24.04
N VAL A 582 -24.05 -7.28 -23.54
CA VAL A 582 -24.00 -6.95 -22.12
C VAL A 582 -25.14 -6.00 -21.76
N ARG A 583 -25.84 -6.28 -20.66
CA ARG A 583 -26.87 -5.43 -20.09
C ARG A 583 -26.50 -5.13 -18.65
N LEU A 584 -26.16 -3.88 -18.38
CA LEU A 584 -25.71 -3.46 -17.05
C LEU A 584 -26.68 -2.43 -16.45
N PRO A 585 -27.05 -2.57 -15.19
CA PRO A 585 -27.74 -1.50 -14.48
C PRO A 585 -26.84 -0.29 -14.34
N ALA A 586 -27.40 0.84 -13.91
CA ALA A 586 -26.65 2.02 -13.51
C ALA A 586 -25.59 1.65 -12.46
N LEU A 587 -24.34 2.09 -12.65
CA LEU A 587 -23.20 1.82 -11.77
C LEU A 587 -22.98 0.30 -11.52
N GLY A 588 -23.32 -0.52 -12.51
CA GLY A 588 -23.22 -1.98 -12.42
C GLY A 588 -22.04 -2.57 -13.18
N TYR A 589 -21.79 -3.85 -12.96
CA TYR A 589 -20.72 -4.60 -13.63
C TYR A 589 -21.14 -6.03 -13.95
N ALA A 590 -20.41 -6.68 -14.84
CA ALA A 590 -20.51 -8.10 -15.13
C ALA A 590 -19.13 -8.73 -15.36
N VAL A 591 -18.93 -9.94 -14.85
CA VAL A 591 -17.77 -10.80 -15.08
C VAL A 591 -18.24 -12.04 -15.80
N CYS A 592 -17.85 -12.20 -17.05
CA CYS A 592 -18.39 -13.22 -17.96
C CYS A 592 -17.29 -14.16 -18.45
N ALA A 593 -17.39 -15.45 -18.15
CA ALA A 593 -16.57 -16.46 -18.83
C ALA A 593 -17.15 -16.72 -20.22
N ILE A 594 -16.32 -16.57 -21.24
CA ILE A 594 -16.69 -16.89 -22.63
C ILE A 594 -16.35 -18.36 -22.88
N GLY A 595 -17.33 -19.11 -23.40
CA GLY A 595 -17.15 -20.53 -23.70
C GLY A 595 -16.06 -20.75 -24.76
N GLU A 596 -15.44 -21.93 -24.73
CA GLU A 596 -14.42 -22.32 -25.71
C GLU A 596 -15.04 -22.38 -27.12
N THR A 597 -14.35 -21.75 -28.08
CA THR A 597 -14.48 -22.17 -29.49
C THR A 597 -13.90 -23.56 -29.62
N ARG A 598 -14.73 -24.56 -29.85
CA ARG A 598 -14.28 -25.88 -30.28
C ARG A 598 -13.62 -25.79 -31.65
#